data_5a45123d4ab3f727713364cebfa7bf80
#
_entry.id   5a45123d4ab3f727713364cebfa7bf80
#
_cell.length_a   1.000
_cell.length_b   1.000
_cell.length_c   1.000
_cell.angle_alpha   90.00
_cell.angle_beta   90.00
_cell.angle_gamma   90.00
#
_symmetry.space_group_name_H-M   'P 1'
#
loop_
_entity.id
_entity.type
_entity.pdbx_description
1 polymer ?
#
loop_
_entity_poly.entity_id
_entity_poly.type
_entity_poly.pdbx_seq_one_letter_code
_entity_poly.pdbx_strand_id
1 'polypeptide(L)'
;MAVNDSVTQNLLPVQAYFDLQGNFQTFIGQNKPFFATISPYQSGLVITNSTIDSTIIGANSPSTGVFTNISTTTGSISTTPVNPTDIVNKSFVDAYIQGLSFKAPAQVYSASNITLSGLQTIDGYTTVAGDRVLVNGQTTSANNGIYIASTGAWTRSLDANTWTELLAAFLFIENGTTYKGSAWVCTISPGGTLGTTPVTFSQFSNTALYTAGTGLTLKIGRAHV
;
A
#
# COMPACT_ATOMS: atom_id res chain seq x y z
N MET A 1 63.11 -9.99 2.69
CA MET A 1 63.53 -9.04 3.76
C MET A 1 62.26 -8.66 4.52
N ALA A 2 62.05 -9.23 5.70
CA ALA A 2 60.91 -8.86 6.51
C ALA A 2 61.10 -7.42 6.95
N VAL A 3 60.25 -6.51 6.52
CA VAL A 3 60.20 -5.18 7.06
C VAL A 3 59.67 -5.33 8.48
N ASN A 4 60.58 -5.37 9.43
CA ASN A 4 60.26 -5.33 10.84
C ASN A 4 59.88 -3.88 11.16
N ASP A 5 58.64 -3.57 10.88
CA ASP A 5 58.16 -2.23 11.14
C ASP A 5 57.91 -2.10 12.66
N SER A 6 58.71 -1.26 13.27
CA SER A 6 58.56 -0.93 14.68
C SER A 6 57.22 -0.32 15.04
N VAL A 7 56.48 0.14 14.05
CA VAL A 7 55.11 0.65 14.18
C VAL A 7 54.12 -0.48 14.47
N THR A 8 54.35 -1.67 13.87
CA THR A 8 53.49 -2.84 14.12
C THR A 8 53.64 -3.36 15.54
N GLN A 9 54.78 -3.22 16.17
CA GLN A 9 55.03 -3.66 17.55
C GLN A 9 54.32 -2.78 18.60
N ASN A 10 54.09 -1.51 18.30
CA ASN A 10 53.40 -0.59 19.21
C ASN A 10 51.87 -0.64 19.07
N LEU A 11 51.35 -1.36 18.09
CA LEU A 11 49.92 -1.57 17.90
C LEU A 11 49.39 -2.84 18.57
N LEU A 12 50.21 -3.43 19.46
CA LEU A 12 49.73 -4.54 20.28
C LEU A 12 48.53 -4.10 21.13
N PRO A 13 47.51 -4.88 21.16
CA PRO A 13 47.44 -6.33 20.90
C PRO A 13 46.92 -6.79 19.52
N VAL A 14 46.97 -5.94 18.52
CA VAL A 14 46.54 -6.28 17.16
C VAL A 14 47.76 -6.55 16.29
N GLN A 15 47.98 -7.80 15.93
CA GLN A 15 48.97 -8.16 14.94
C GLN A 15 48.34 -8.26 13.59
N ALA A 16 48.28 -7.13 12.88
CA ALA A 16 47.87 -7.07 11.52
C ALA A 16 49.02 -6.59 10.66
N TYR A 17 49.30 -7.23 9.58
CA TYR A 17 50.28 -6.77 8.61
C TYR A 17 49.76 -6.94 7.18
N PHE A 18 50.29 -6.09 6.31
CA PHE A 18 50.06 -6.20 4.88
C PHE A 18 51.29 -6.83 4.23
N ASP A 19 51.08 -7.62 3.20
CA ASP A 19 52.19 -8.09 2.37
C ASP A 19 52.78 -6.93 1.54
N LEU A 20 53.86 -7.21 0.83
CA LEU A 20 54.52 -6.21 -0.02
C LEU A 20 53.63 -5.72 -1.20
N GLN A 21 52.56 -6.39 -1.50
CA GLN A 21 51.56 -6.02 -2.49
C GLN A 21 50.39 -5.26 -1.86
N GLY A 22 50.40 -5.00 -0.56
CA GLY A 22 49.35 -4.29 0.13
C GLY A 22 48.14 -5.14 0.53
N ASN A 23 48.24 -6.48 0.42
CA ASN A 23 47.15 -7.37 0.83
C ASN A 23 47.22 -7.63 2.34
N PHE A 24 46.05 -7.64 2.96
CA PHE A 24 45.89 -7.97 4.36
C PHE A 24 46.10 -9.46 4.59
N GLN A 25 47.17 -9.85 5.29
CA GLN A 25 47.58 -11.24 5.40
C GLN A 25 47.05 -11.96 6.63
N THR A 26 47.14 -11.35 7.80
CA THR A 26 46.73 -12.03 9.02
C THR A 26 46.21 -11.03 10.05
N PHE A 27 45.12 -11.37 10.63
CA PHE A 27 44.60 -10.73 11.83
C PHE A 27 44.60 -11.73 12.95
N ILE A 28 45.47 -11.53 13.94
CA ILE A 28 45.47 -12.33 15.16
C ILE A 28 45.20 -11.35 16.31
N GLY A 29 43.90 -11.14 16.58
CA GLY A 29 43.46 -10.28 17.67
C GLY A 29 42.45 -10.99 18.54
N GLN A 30 42.62 -10.90 19.84
CA GLN A 30 41.60 -11.36 20.78
C GLN A 30 40.62 -10.21 21.00
N ASN A 31 39.37 -10.40 20.57
CA ASN A 31 38.16 -9.62 20.95
C ASN A 31 38.31 -8.10 21.04
N LYS A 32 39.12 -7.46 20.18
CA LYS A 32 39.19 -5.99 20.11
C LYS A 32 38.65 -5.50 18.75
N PRO A 33 37.97 -4.35 18.73
CA PRO A 33 37.45 -3.81 17.50
C PRO A 33 38.59 -3.55 16.52
N PHE A 34 38.48 -4.09 15.33
CA PHE A 34 39.39 -3.87 14.23
C PHE A 34 39.00 -2.56 13.53
N PHE A 35 39.91 -1.59 13.55
CA PHE A 35 39.78 -0.36 12.77
C PHE A 35 40.71 -0.46 11.56
N ALA A 36 40.19 -0.91 10.43
CA ALA A 36 40.88 -0.78 9.17
C ALA A 36 40.45 0.51 8.47
N THR A 37 41.40 1.43 8.33
CA THR A 37 41.21 2.51 7.35
C THR A 37 41.64 1.95 6.01
N ILE A 38 40.66 1.54 5.21
CA ILE A 38 40.90 1.09 3.83
C ILE A 38 41.23 2.35 3.02
N SER A 39 42.38 2.35 2.36
CA SER A 39 42.80 3.44 1.49
C SER A 39 41.71 3.74 0.43
N PRO A 40 41.42 5.00 0.13
CA PRO A 40 40.44 5.39 -0.86
C PRO A 40 40.74 4.89 -2.31
N TYR A 41 41.89 4.28 -2.50
CA TYR A 41 42.32 3.73 -3.80
C TYR A 41 42.12 2.21 -3.95
N GLN A 42 41.52 1.54 -2.96
CA GLN A 42 41.23 0.12 -3.08
C GLN A 42 39.85 -0.05 -3.76
N SER A 43 39.84 -0.37 -5.04
CA SER A 43 38.66 -0.85 -5.72
C SER A 43 38.43 -2.33 -5.41
N GLY A 44 37.27 -2.67 -4.82
CA GLY A 44 36.83 -4.04 -4.69
C GLY A 44 37.09 -4.71 -3.35
N LEU A 45 36.63 -4.15 -2.24
CA LEU A 45 36.49 -4.91 -1.00
C LEU A 45 35.40 -5.96 -1.17
N VAL A 46 35.79 -7.23 -1.11
CA VAL A 46 34.84 -8.37 -1.10
C VAL A 46 34.68 -8.82 0.35
N ILE A 47 33.50 -8.66 0.90
CA ILE A 47 33.13 -9.19 2.22
C ILE A 47 32.24 -10.41 2.01
N THR A 48 32.78 -11.61 2.28
CA THR A 48 32.06 -12.87 2.14
C THR A 48 31.76 -13.47 3.51
N ASN A 49 30.57 -14.06 3.67
CA ASN A 49 30.14 -14.73 4.92
C ASN A 49 30.27 -13.85 6.18
N SER A 50 30.00 -12.56 6.05
CA SER A 50 30.15 -11.58 7.14
C SER A 50 28.89 -10.72 7.25
N THR A 51 28.64 -10.23 8.47
CA THR A 51 27.63 -9.21 8.74
C THR A 51 28.27 -7.84 8.77
N ILE A 52 27.67 -6.86 8.11
CA ILE A 52 27.99 -5.45 8.27
C ILE A 52 26.94 -4.87 9.21
N ASP A 53 27.31 -4.68 10.47
CA ASP A 53 26.41 -4.21 11.51
C ASP A 53 26.71 -2.77 11.88
N SER A 54 25.66 -1.98 12.17
CA SER A 54 25.76 -0.56 12.61
C SER A 54 26.60 0.34 11.70
N THR A 55 26.62 0.06 10.39
CA THR A 55 27.47 0.76 9.42
C THR A 55 26.65 1.56 8.42
N ILE A 56 27.04 2.80 8.16
CA ILE A 56 26.47 3.62 7.09
C ILE A 56 27.14 3.23 5.78
N ILE A 57 26.36 2.68 4.84
CA ILE A 57 26.82 2.29 3.50
C ILE A 57 26.49 3.41 2.52
N GLY A 58 27.52 4.00 1.86
CA GLY A 58 27.33 5.00 0.81
C GLY A 58 26.99 6.42 1.31
N ALA A 59 27.36 6.78 2.53
CA ALA A 59 27.00 8.07 3.13
C ALA A 59 27.58 9.30 2.39
N ASN A 60 28.81 9.22 1.89
CA ASN A 60 29.51 10.37 1.29
C ASN A 60 29.49 10.41 -0.23
N SER A 61 29.36 9.26 -0.86
CA SER A 61 29.25 9.12 -2.32
C SER A 61 28.40 7.91 -2.61
N PRO A 62 27.07 8.07 -2.67
CA PRO A 62 26.18 6.98 -2.99
C PRO A 62 26.51 6.40 -4.37
N SER A 63 26.65 5.10 -4.46
CA SER A 63 26.87 4.36 -5.69
C SER A 63 25.82 3.26 -5.83
N THR A 64 25.80 2.63 -6.99
CA THR A 64 24.86 1.53 -7.25
C THR A 64 25.16 0.34 -6.36
N GLY A 65 24.21 -0.08 -5.55
CA GLY A 65 24.24 -1.33 -4.81
C GLY A 65 23.38 -2.38 -5.51
N VAL A 66 23.90 -3.59 -5.72
CA VAL A 66 23.13 -4.73 -6.22
C VAL A 66 22.83 -5.66 -5.06
N PHE A 67 21.56 -5.84 -4.75
CA PHE A 67 21.09 -6.66 -3.65
C PHE A 67 20.15 -7.76 -4.18
N THR A 68 20.39 -9.00 -3.78
CA THR A 68 19.47 -10.11 -4.11
C THR A 68 18.18 -9.99 -3.30
N ASN A 69 18.30 -9.63 -2.04
CA ASN A 69 17.17 -9.40 -1.14
C ASN A 69 17.46 -8.20 -0.24
N ILE A 70 16.46 -7.37 -0.01
CA ILE A 70 16.49 -6.29 0.97
C ILE A 70 15.37 -6.55 1.98
N SER A 71 15.73 -6.77 3.26
CA SER A 71 14.77 -6.86 4.37
C SER A 71 15.03 -5.69 5.30
N THR A 72 14.02 -4.85 5.49
CA THR A 72 14.11 -3.67 6.38
C THR A 72 12.91 -3.60 7.28
N THR A 73 13.09 -3.19 8.53
CA THR A 73 11.97 -2.90 9.45
C THR A 73 11.36 -1.54 9.12
N THR A 74 12.21 -0.58 8.70
CA THR A 74 11.83 0.75 8.24
C THR A 74 12.74 1.15 7.08
N GLY A 75 12.19 1.81 6.07
CA GLY A 75 12.96 2.29 4.93
C GLY A 75 12.30 3.50 4.28
N SER A 76 13.11 4.39 3.72
CA SER A 76 12.66 5.56 2.98
C SER A 76 13.25 5.56 1.58
N ILE A 77 12.39 5.74 0.58
CA ILE A 77 12.78 5.94 -0.83
C ILE A 77 12.31 7.34 -1.21
N SER A 78 13.26 8.24 -1.45
CA SER A 78 12.99 9.66 -1.71
C SER A 78 12.77 10.00 -3.18
N THR A 79 13.16 9.10 -4.10
CA THR A 79 13.06 9.34 -5.54
C THR A 79 11.70 8.92 -6.10
N THR A 80 11.20 9.68 -7.08
CA THR A 80 10.02 9.31 -7.85
C THR A 80 10.37 8.17 -8.81
N PRO A 81 9.61 7.06 -8.83
CA PRO A 81 9.82 5.99 -9.78
C PRO A 81 9.57 6.46 -11.23
N VAL A 82 10.42 6.03 -12.15
CA VAL A 82 10.38 6.40 -13.57
C VAL A 82 10.23 5.17 -14.46
N ASN A 83 10.80 4.03 -14.04
CA ASN A 83 10.78 2.78 -14.79
C ASN A 83 9.77 1.79 -14.19
N PRO A 84 9.25 0.85 -15.00
CA PRO A 84 8.28 -0.16 -14.52
C PRO A 84 8.80 -1.08 -13.41
N THR A 85 10.13 -1.16 -13.24
CA THR A 85 10.79 -2.01 -12.24
C THR A 85 11.24 -1.26 -10.98
N ASP A 86 11.00 0.05 -10.93
CA ASP A 86 11.40 0.85 -9.78
C ASP A 86 10.56 0.52 -8.53
N ILE A 87 11.18 0.64 -7.36
CA ILE A 87 10.46 0.49 -6.10
C ILE A 87 9.61 1.74 -5.88
N VAL A 88 8.32 1.53 -5.65
CA VAL A 88 7.33 2.59 -5.47
C VAL A 88 7.31 3.05 -4.01
N ASN A 89 7.46 4.35 -3.78
CA ASN A 89 7.26 4.93 -2.46
C ASN A 89 5.79 5.29 -2.20
N LYS A 90 5.41 5.42 -0.93
CA LYS A 90 4.03 5.71 -0.55
C LYS A 90 3.49 7.01 -1.15
N SER A 91 4.31 8.07 -1.20
CA SER A 91 3.89 9.37 -1.73
C SER A 91 3.56 9.31 -3.23
N PHE A 92 4.29 8.48 -3.99
CA PHE A 92 3.99 8.25 -5.40
C PHE A 92 2.64 7.53 -5.57
N VAL A 93 2.39 6.48 -4.78
CA VAL A 93 1.10 5.78 -4.81
C VAL A 93 -0.03 6.72 -4.42
N ASP A 94 0.12 7.47 -3.32
CA ASP A 94 -0.88 8.41 -2.85
C ASP A 94 -1.21 9.49 -3.92
N ALA A 95 -0.21 9.98 -4.66
CA ALA A 95 -0.41 10.93 -5.74
C ALA A 95 -1.19 10.35 -6.94
N TYR A 96 -0.95 9.07 -7.26
CA TYR A 96 -1.67 8.39 -8.35
C TYR A 96 -3.10 8.01 -7.98
N ILE A 97 -3.37 7.77 -6.70
CA ILE A 97 -4.72 7.43 -6.19
C ILE A 97 -5.54 8.70 -5.91
N GLN A 98 -4.98 9.89 -6.10
CA GLN A 98 -5.70 11.16 -5.89
C GLN A 98 -6.93 11.25 -6.80
N GLY A 99 -8.10 11.15 -6.16
CA GLY A 99 -9.41 11.28 -6.81
C GLY A 99 -10.41 10.23 -6.36
N LEU A 100 -10.05 8.95 -6.27
CA LEU A 100 -10.94 7.88 -5.83
C LEU A 100 -10.23 6.99 -4.80
N SER A 101 -10.84 6.80 -3.64
CA SER A 101 -10.41 5.87 -2.59
C SER A 101 -11.07 4.51 -2.83
N PHE A 102 -10.38 3.63 -3.56
CA PHE A 102 -10.91 2.29 -3.85
C PHE A 102 -11.08 1.48 -2.56
N LYS A 103 -12.30 0.95 -2.38
CA LYS A 103 -12.64 0.06 -1.27
C LYS A 103 -12.91 -1.34 -1.80
N ALA A 104 -12.76 -2.33 -0.93
CA ALA A 104 -13.20 -3.67 -1.27
C ALA A 104 -14.70 -3.66 -1.65
N PRO A 105 -15.13 -4.48 -2.61
CA PRO A 105 -16.50 -4.50 -3.08
C PRO A 105 -17.48 -4.84 -1.94
N ALA A 106 -18.73 -4.41 -2.09
CA ALA A 106 -19.82 -4.81 -1.22
C ALA A 106 -20.64 -5.92 -1.88
N GLN A 107 -21.12 -6.87 -1.09
CA GLN A 107 -21.97 -7.93 -1.58
C GLN A 107 -23.28 -7.39 -2.12
N VAL A 108 -23.86 -6.39 -1.44
CA VAL A 108 -25.16 -5.84 -1.81
C VAL A 108 -25.28 -4.38 -1.43
N TYR A 109 -26.15 -3.66 -2.13
CA TYR A 109 -26.49 -2.26 -1.89
C TYR A 109 -27.90 -2.15 -1.32
N SER A 110 -28.08 -1.33 -0.27
CA SER A 110 -29.38 -0.97 0.28
C SER A 110 -29.76 0.46 -0.09
N ALA A 111 -30.79 0.59 -0.93
CA ALA A 111 -31.41 1.86 -1.28
C ALA A 111 -32.49 2.30 -0.30
N SER A 112 -32.82 1.47 0.67
CA SER A 112 -33.90 1.70 1.65
C SER A 112 -33.38 1.74 3.06
N ASN A 113 -34.18 2.30 3.95
CA ASN A 113 -33.91 2.23 5.37
C ASN A 113 -34.00 0.80 5.88
N ILE A 114 -32.92 0.31 6.48
CA ILE A 114 -32.83 -1.04 7.04
C ILE A 114 -32.36 -0.99 8.50
N THR A 115 -32.59 -2.05 9.22
CA THR A 115 -32.00 -2.22 10.55
C THR A 115 -30.54 -2.60 10.42
N LEU A 116 -29.63 -1.89 11.12
CA LEU A 116 -28.20 -2.21 11.09
C LEU A 116 -27.87 -3.33 12.09
N SER A 117 -28.60 -4.44 11.98
CA SER A 117 -28.41 -5.63 12.80
C SER A 117 -29.12 -6.83 12.19
N GLY A 118 -28.64 -8.04 12.53
CA GLY A 118 -29.19 -9.30 12.02
C GLY A 118 -28.87 -9.56 10.55
N LEU A 119 -29.07 -10.77 10.09
CA LEU A 119 -28.95 -11.13 8.68
C LEU A 119 -30.28 -10.82 7.98
N GLN A 120 -30.20 -10.20 6.80
CA GLN A 120 -31.36 -9.66 6.09
C GLN A 120 -31.27 -9.98 4.60
N THR A 121 -32.42 -10.01 3.95
CA THR A 121 -32.47 -10.05 2.48
C THR A 121 -32.59 -8.62 1.96
N ILE A 122 -31.61 -8.19 1.18
CA ILE A 122 -31.48 -6.85 0.61
C ILE A 122 -31.31 -7.01 -0.90
N ASP A 123 -32.12 -6.31 -1.68
CA ASP A 123 -32.08 -6.39 -3.17
C ASP A 123 -32.06 -7.84 -3.70
N GLY A 124 -32.82 -8.74 -3.07
CA GLY A 124 -32.89 -10.16 -3.43
C GLY A 124 -31.71 -11.03 -2.98
N TYR A 125 -30.70 -10.44 -2.33
CA TYR A 125 -29.55 -11.16 -1.78
C TYR A 125 -29.70 -11.32 -0.26
N THR A 126 -29.57 -12.54 0.26
CA THR A 126 -29.59 -12.81 1.70
C THR A 126 -28.17 -12.73 2.26
N THR A 127 -27.95 -11.76 3.13
CA THR A 127 -26.63 -11.53 3.74
C THR A 127 -26.21 -12.68 4.66
N VAL A 128 -24.92 -12.94 4.68
CA VAL A 128 -24.26 -13.80 5.67
C VAL A 128 -23.36 -12.98 6.57
N ALA A 129 -23.00 -13.53 7.73
CA ALA A 129 -22.08 -12.84 8.65
C ALA A 129 -20.71 -12.62 7.97
N GLY A 130 -20.21 -11.38 8.03
CA GLY A 130 -18.99 -10.95 7.37
C GLY A 130 -19.20 -10.26 6.01
N ASP A 131 -20.40 -10.32 5.44
CA ASP A 131 -20.69 -9.61 4.19
C ASP A 131 -20.54 -8.11 4.34
N ARG A 132 -19.96 -7.49 3.33
CA ARG A 132 -19.94 -6.03 3.20
C ARG A 132 -21.23 -5.57 2.54
N VAL A 133 -21.85 -4.57 3.13
CA VAL A 133 -23.10 -3.98 2.62
C VAL A 133 -22.92 -2.48 2.47
N LEU A 134 -23.18 -1.94 1.28
CA LEU A 134 -23.30 -0.52 1.08
C LEU A 134 -24.71 -0.06 1.46
N VAL A 135 -24.82 0.69 2.54
CA VAL A 135 -26.08 1.25 3.03
C VAL A 135 -26.13 2.73 2.66
N ASN A 136 -27.12 3.13 1.85
CA ASN A 136 -27.26 4.52 1.39
C ASN A 136 -28.71 5.05 1.47
N GLY A 137 -29.61 4.25 2.02
CA GLY A 137 -31.04 4.58 2.11
C GLY A 137 -31.54 4.85 3.52
N GLN A 138 -30.67 5.10 4.50
CA GLN A 138 -31.12 5.31 5.87
C GLN A 138 -31.88 6.63 6.03
N THR A 139 -32.97 6.61 6.79
CA THR A 139 -33.75 7.81 7.15
C THR A 139 -32.86 8.87 7.79
N THR A 140 -31.94 8.47 8.68
CA THR A 140 -30.88 9.32 9.19
C THR A 140 -29.65 9.07 8.33
N SER A 141 -29.41 9.91 7.35
CA SER A 141 -28.33 9.73 6.36
C SER A 141 -26.92 9.73 6.97
N ALA A 142 -26.73 10.23 8.18
CA ALA A 142 -25.48 10.06 8.94
C ALA A 142 -25.16 8.58 9.25
N ASN A 143 -26.17 7.71 9.20
CA ASN A 143 -26.01 6.26 9.37
C ASN A 143 -25.72 5.52 8.06
N ASN A 144 -25.72 6.20 6.90
CA ASN A 144 -25.24 5.61 5.66
C ASN A 144 -23.75 5.25 5.75
N GLY A 145 -23.31 4.31 4.93
CA GLY A 145 -21.91 3.88 4.91
C GLY A 145 -21.73 2.44 4.47
N ILE A 146 -20.52 1.93 4.63
CA ILE A 146 -20.15 0.55 4.34
C ILE A 146 -20.14 -0.22 5.66
N TYR A 147 -20.92 -1.28 5.76
CA TYR A 147 -21.09 -2.07 6.97
C TYR A 147 -20.70 -3.53 6.77
N ILE A 148 -20.35 -4.18 7.85
CA ILE A 148 -20.15 -5.62 7.94
C ILE A 148 -21.39 -6.23 8.58
N ALA A 149 -22.08 -7.08 7.85
CA ALA A 149 -23.26 -7.79 8.32
C ALA A 149 -22.90 -8.78 9.43
N SER A 150 -23.77 -8.90 10.40
CA SER A 150 -23.62 -9.79 11.57
C SER A 150 -24.99 -10.26 12.04
N THR A 151 -25.02 -11.37 12.75
CA THR A 151 -26.24 -11.85 13.44
C THR A 151 -26.69 -10.89 14.56
N GLY A 152 -25.78 -10.08 15.10
CA GLY A 152 -26.04 -8.99 16.03
C GLY A 152 -25.97 -7.63 15.34
N ALA A 153 -25.55 -6.60 16.06
CA ALA A 153 -25.35 -5.26 15.53
C ALA A 153 -24.27 -5.24 14.46
N TRP A 154 -24.50 -4.52 13.37
CA TRP A 154 -23.53 -4.32 12.30
C TRP A 154 -22.51 -3.25 12.71
N THR A 155 -21.27 -3.44 12.28
CA THR A 155 -20.20 -2.45 12.47
C THR A 155 -19.83 -1.85 11.12
N ARG A 156 -19.35 -0.60 11.14
CA ARG A 156 -18.75 -0.02 9.92
C ARG A 156 -17.51 -0.82 9.51
N SER A 157 -17.31 -0.97 8.22
CA SER A 157 -16.09 -1.61 7.71
C SER A 157 -14.85 -0.84 8.11
N LEU A 158 -13.77 -1.54 8.48
CA LEU A 158 -12.54 -0.94 9.00
C LEU A 158 -11.87 0.04 8.03
N ASP A 159 -12.06 -0.13 6.72
CA ASP A 159 -11.53 0.76 5.68
C ASP A 159 -12.48 1.94 5.35
N ALA A 160 -13.58 2.09 6.10
CA ALA A 160 -14.62 3.12 5.91
C ALA A 160 -15.26 3.51 7.24
N ASN A 161 -14.51 3.45 8.34
CA ASN A 161 -14.99 3.74 9.70
C ASN A 161 -14.57 5.13 10.22
N THR A 162 -13.91 5.93 9.39
CA THR A 162 -13.60 7.34 9.65
C THR A 162 -14.13 8.21 8.52
N TRP A 163 -14.31 9.53 8.82
CA TRP A 163 -14.75 10.48 7.79
C TRP A 163 -13.76 10.59 6.63
N THR A 164 -12.48 10.59 6.95
CA THR A 164 -11.40 10.69 5.95
C THR A 164 -11.36 9.48 5.02
N GLU A 165 -11.64 8.29 5.53
CA GLU A 165 -11.68 7.06 4.72
C GLU A 165 -12.86 7.01 3.75
N LEU A 166 -13.93 7.74 4.07
CA LEU A 166 -15.11 7.86 3.20
C LEU A 166 -14.95 8.91 2.10
N LEU A 167 -13.98 9.85 2.21
CA LEU A 167 -13.76 10.85 1.17
C LEU A 167 -13.42 10.15 -0.15
N ALA A 168 -14.24 10.40 -1.17
CA ALA A 168 -14.13 9.79 -2.50
C ALA A 168 -14.05 8.25 -2.48
N ALA A 169 -14.57 7.59 -1.42
CA ALA A 169 -14.63 6.13 -1.35
C ALA A 169 -15.40 5.58 -2.55
N PHE A 170 -14.79 4.65 -3.26
CA PHE A 170 -15.34 4.05 -4.48
C PHE A 170 -15.37 2.54 -4.34
N LEU A 171 -16.50 1.91 -4.66
CA LEU A 171 -16.67 0.47 -4.57
C LEU A 171 -17.67 -0.07 -5.60
N PHE A 172 -17.55 -1.38 -5.86
CA PHE A 172 -18.50 -2.13 -6.69
C PHE A 172 -19.46 -2.93 -5.84
N ILE A 173 -20.64 -3.26 -6.43
CA ILE A 173 -21.64 -4.15 -5.87
C ILE A 173 -21.60 -5.49 -6.62
N GLU A 174 -21.38 -6.58 -5.89
CA GLU A 174 -21.17 -7.90 -6.50
C GLU A 174 -22.48 -8.67 -6.74
N ASN A 175 -23.48 -8.48 -5.87
CA ASN A 175 -24.73 -9.23 -5.89
C ASN A 175 -25.95 -8.31 -5.80
N GLY A 176 -27.13 -8.90 -5.89
CA GLY A 176 -28.43 -8.23 -5.90
C GLY A 176 -29.16 -8.39 -7.22
N THR A 177 -30.42 -8.04 -7.23
CA THR A 177 -31.30 -8.11 -8.42
C THR A 177 -31.20 -6.83 -9.25
N THR A 178 -31.11 -5.67 -8.57
CA THR A 178 -31.18 -4.35 -9.19
C THR A 178 -29.79 -3.71 -9.35
N TYR A 179 -28.93 -3.85 -8.33
CA TYR A 179 -27.69 -3.07 -8.25
C TYR A 179 -26.41 -3.89 -8.50
N LYS A 180 -26.54 -5.18 -8.80
CA LYS A 180 -25.40 -6.02 -9.18
C LYS A 180 -24.59 -5.39 -10.32
N GLY A 181 -23.27 -5.34 -10.17
CA GLY A 181 -22.34 -4.79 -11.17
C GLY A 181 -22.32 -3.27 -11.23
N SER A 182 -23.05 -2.58 -10.35
CA SER A 182 -22.98 -1.12 -10.27
C SER A 182 -21.78 -0.68 -9.45
N ALA A 183 -21.28 0.55 -9.74
CA ALA A 183 -20.23 1.19 -9.00
C ALA A 183 -20.74 2.48 -8.33
N TRP A 184 -20.24 2.74 -7.12
CA TRP A 184 -20.70 3.83 -6.28
C TRP A 184 -19.54 4.63 -5.74
N VAL A 185 -19.69 5.95 -5.66
CA VAL A 185 -18.72 6.89 -5.12
C VAL A 185 -19.35 7.68 -3.98
N CYS A 186 -18.63 7.81 -2.87
CA CYS A 186 -19.02 8.67 -1.76
C CYS A 186 -18.77 10.13 -2.13
N THR A 187 -19.80 10.97 -2.01
CA THR A 187 -19.80 12.36 -2.47
C THR A 187 -19.75 13.38 -1.32
N ILE A 188 -19.26 12.97 -0.15
CA ILE A 188 -19.11 13.85 1.01
C ILE A 188 -17.95 14.82 0.85
N SER A 189 -18.01 15.97 1.55
CA SER A 189 -16.94 16.96 1.59
C SER A 189 -16.06 16.80 2.84
N PRO A 190 -14.79 17.26 2.82
CA PRO A 190 -13.96 17.29 4.02
C PRO A 190 -14.57 18.05 5.19
N GLY A 191 -14.17 17.71 6.42
CA GLY A 191 -14.54 18.44 7.64
C GLY A 191 -15.80 17.95 8.35
N GLY A 192 -16.46 16.89 7.86
CA GLY A 192 -17.60 16.28 8.55
C GLY A 192 -17.18 15.32 9.65
N THR A 193 -18.18 14.86 10.41
CA THR A 193 -18.02 13.89 11.50
C THR A 193 -18.94 12.69 11.26
N LEU A 194 -18.37 11.50 11.28
CA LEU A 194 -19.12 10.26 11.09
C LEU A 194 -20.13 10.07 12.23
N GLY A 195 -21.36 9.65 11.87
CA GLY A 195 -22.46 9.49 12.80
C GLY A 195 -23.29 10.76 13.07
N THR A 196 -22.81 11.93 12.64
CA THR A 196 -23.55 13.21 12.77
C THR A 196 -23.76 13.91 11.44
N THR A 197 -22.75 13.96 10.59
CA THR A 197 -22.86 14.57 9.26
C THR A 197 -23.43 13.57 8.27
N PRO A 198 -24.36 13.96 7.39
CA PRO A 198 -24.91 13.10 6.35
C PRO A 198 -23.83 12.46 5.47
N VAL A 199 -23.97 11.16 5.21
CA VAL A 199 -23.12 10.41 4.27
C VAL A 199 -23.97 10.07 3.05
N THR A 200 -23.44 10.36 1.85
CA THR A 200 -24.13 10.13 0.58
C THR A 200 -23.20 9.42 -0.41
N PHE A 201 -23.78 8.46 -1.14
CA PHE A 201 -23.13 7.80 -2.24
C PHE A 201 -23.93 8.04 -3.51
N SER A 202 -23.23 8.35 -4.59
CA SER A 202 -23.81 8.48 -5.92
C SER A 202 -23.39 7.32 -6.81
N GLN A 203 -24.31 6.83 -7.62
CA GLN A 203 -24.01 5.79 -8.58
C GLN A 203 -23.09 6.35 -9.68
N PHE A 204 -21.94 5.71 -9.87
CA PHE A 204 -20.95 6.11 -10.88
C PHE A 204 -21.15 5.38 -12.20
N SER A 205 -21.49 4.08 -12.15
CA SER A 205 -21.82 3.29 -13.34
C SER A 205 -22.96 2.32 -13.05
N ASN A 206 -23.70 2.02 -14.11
CA ASN A 206 -24.78 1.03 -14.07
C ASN A 206 -24.61 0.08 -15.25
N THR A 207 -24.80 -1.21 -15.01
CA THR A 207 -24.87 -2.22 -16.07
C THR A 207 -26.25 -2.28 -16.75
N ALA A 208 -27.21 -1.42 -16.35
CA ALA A 208 -28.52 -1.40 -16.96
C ALA A 208 -28.41 -1.07 -18.45
N LEU A 209 -28.89 -1.99 -19.26
CA LEU A 209 -29.12 -1.78 -20.69
C LEU A 209 -29.97 -0.53 -20.83
N TYR A 210 -29.55 0.43 -21.60
CA TYR A 210 -30.39 1.58 -21.96
C TYR A 210 -31.59 1.04 -22.70
N THR A 211 -32.75 0.99 -22.04
CA THR A 211 -34.02 0.73 -22.71
C THR A 211 -34.46 2.06 -23.30
N ALA A 212 -34.62 2.10 -24.62
CA ALA A 212 -35.16 3.29 -25.28
C ALA A 212 -36.57 3.55 -24.72
N GLY A 213 -36.76 4.74 -24.12
CA GLY A 213 -38.10 5.19 -23.71
C GLY A 213 -38.99 5.35 -24.92
N THR A 214 -40.30 5.33 -24.70
CA THR A 214 -41.33 5.56 -25.73
C THR A 214 -41.03 6.88 -26.45
N GLY A 215 -40.61 6.76 -27.71
CA GLY A 215 -40.24 7.93 -28.56
C GLY A 215 -38.79 7.93 -29.06
N LEU A 216 -37.91 7.07 -28.53
CA LEU A 216 -36.58 6.86 -29.11
C LEU A 216 -36.52 5.52 -29.84
N THR A 217 -36.34 5.58 -31.14
CA THR A 217 -36.04 4.39 -31.97
C THR A 217 -34.53 4.30 -32.11
N LEU A 218 -33.93 3.20 -31.65
CA LEU A 218 -32.54 2.90 -31.89
C LEU A 218 -32.33 2.63 -33.38
N LYS A 219 -31.85 3.61 -34.14
CA LYS A 219 -31.41 3.38 -35.53
C LYS A 219 -29.99 2.84 -35.49
N ILE A 220 -29.84 1.54 -35.57
CA ILE A 220 -28.58 0.91 -35.92
C ILE A 220 -28.36 1.22 -37.41
N GLY A 221 -27.41 2.12 -37.69
CA GLY A 221 -27.02 2.42 -39.07
C GLY A 221 -26.46 1.15 -39.72
N ARG A 222 -27.06 0.76 -40.84
CA ARG A 222 -26.51 -0.31 -41.70
C ARG A 222 -25.14 0.19 -42.20
N ALA A 223 -24.11 -0.62 -41.95
CA ALA A 223 -22.86 -0.47 -42.67
C ALA A 223 -23.16 -0.63 -44.17
N HIS A 224 -22.81 0.39 -44.95
CA HIS A 224 -22.77 0.26 -46.40
C HIS A 224 -21.60 -0.68 -46.76
N VAL A 225 -21.89 -1.76 -47.42
CA VAL A 225 -20.95 -2.61 -48.17
C VAL A 225 -20.59 -1.88 -49.46
#